data_7d02cfe6557fd07fcbf72ea297c7b577
#
_entry.id   7d02cfe6557fd07fcbf72ea297c7b577
#
_cell.length_a   1.000
_cell.length_b   1.000
_cell.length_c   1.000
_cell.angle_alpha   90.00
_cell.angle_beta   90.00
_cell.angle_gamma   90.00
#
_symmetry.space_group_name_H-M   'P 1'
#
loop_
_entity.id
_entity.type
_entity.pdbx_description
1 polymer ?
#
loop_
_entity_poly.entity_id
_entity_poly.type
_entity_poly.pdbx_seq_one_letter_code
_entity_poly.pdbx_strand_id
1 'polypeptide(L)' 'MLKKLLTCQQVAERYGVKIETVWAWIRNNKLPAIQIGKQYRIEEDALEQFEKASSTK' A
#
# COMPACT_ATOMS: atom_id res chain seq x y z
N MET A 1 5.14 -4.02 -19.80
CA MET A 1 4.89 -5.01 -18.75
C MET A 1 3.96 -4.42 -17.72
N LEU A 2 3.00 -5.21 -17.31
CA LEU A 2 2.04 -4.76 -16.30
C LEU A 2 2.62 -4.99 -14.93
N LYS A 3 2.51 -3.97 -14.09
CA LYS A 3 2.93 -4.11 -12.72
C LYS A 3 1.82 -4.75 -11.91
N LYS A 4 2.20 -5.50 -10.90
CA LYS A 4 1.23 -6.13 -10.04
C LYS A 4 0.60 -5.09 -9.13
N LEU A 5 -0.71 -5.10 -9.08
CA LEU A 5 -1.47 -4.19 -8.23
C LEU A 5 -2.13 -4.98 -7.11
N LEU A 6 -2.06 -4.45 -5.92
CA LEU A 6 -2.63 -5.09 -4.74
C LEU A 6 -3.77 -4.24 -4.21
N THR A 7 -4.76 -4.91 -3.63
CA THR A 7 -5.84 -4.20 -2.96
C THR A 7 -5.39 -3.79 -1.57
N CYS A 8 -6.16 -2.85 -0.98
CA CYS A 8 -5.86 -2.45 0.39
C CYS A 8 -5.97 -3.64 1.34
N GLN A 9 -6.94 -4.51 1.10
CA GLN A 9 -7.10 -5.69 1.94
C GLN A 9 -5.90 -6.62 1.83
N GLN A 10 -5.41 -6.81 0.61
CA GLN A 10 -4.23 -7.66 0.42
C GLN A 10 -3.02 -7.08 1.13
N VAL A 11 -2.87 -5.77 1.10
CA VAL A 11 -1.77 -5.12 1.78
C VAL A 11 -1.92 -5.29 3.29
N ALA A 12 -3.13 -5.14 3.80
CA ALA A 12 -3.37 -5.29 5.22
C ALA A 12 -3.02 -6.69 5.68
N GLU A 13 -3.40 -7.70 4.89
CA GLU A 13 -3.09 -9.09 5.23
C GLU A 13 -1.59 -9.34 5.16
N ARG A 14 -0.93 -8.72 4.19
CA ARG A 14 0.51 -8.91 4.03
C ARG A 14 1.27 -8.44 5.25
N TYR A 15 0.82 -7.36 5.87
CA TYR A 15 1.50 -6.80 7.03
C TYR A 15 0.85 -7.19 8.34
N GLY A 16 -0.25 -7.91 8.30
CA GLY A 16 -0.92 -8.32 9.52
C GLY A 16 -1.54 -7.16 10.28
N VAL A 17 -2.05 -6.18 9.56
CA VAL A 17 -2.69 -5.01 10.15
C VAL A 17 -4.11 -4.90 9.64
N LYS A 18 -4.88 -4.02 10.25
CA LYS A 18 -6.24 -3.77 9.81
C LYS A 18 -6.23 -2.94 8.54
N ILE A 19 -7.27 -3.12 7.73
CA ILE A 19 -7.38 -2.37 6.49
C ILE A 19 -7.42 -0.88 6.75
N GLU A 20 -7.99 -0.49 7.88
CA GLU A 20 -8.05 0.92 8.25
C GLU A 20 -6.66 1.52 8.43
N THR A 21 -5.72 0.71 8.89
CA THR A 21 -4.35 1.16 9.01
C THR A 21 -3.76 1.46 7.63
N VAL A 22 -4.06 0.63 6.65
CA VAL A 22 -3.60 0.86 5.29
C VAL A 22 -4.20 2.15 4.74
N TRP A 23 -5.47 2.37 4.98
CA TRP A 23 -6.12 3.62 4.55
C TRP A 23 -5.45 4.83 5.17
N ALA A 24 -5.07 4.73 6.44
CA ALA A 24 -4.39 5.83 7.11
C ALA A 24 -3.04 6.11 6.47
N TRP A 25 -2.31 5.06 6.12
CA TRP A 25 -1.03 5.24 5.44
C TRP A 25 -1.20 5.98 4.12
N ILE A 26 -2.25 5.63 3.36
CA ILE A 26 -2.51 6.28 2.08
C ILE A 26 -2.91 7.73 2.30
N ARG A 27 -3.76 7.97 3.29
CA ARG A 27 -4.25 9.32 3.57
C ARG A 27 -3.13 10.25 3.99
N ASN A 28 -2.16 9.71 4.72
CA ASN A 28 -1.04 10.48 5.22
C ASN A 28 0.12 10.53 4.22
N ASN A 29 -0.10 10.08 3.01
CA ASN A 29 0.92 10.07 1.95
C ASN A 29 2.15 9.26 2.32
N LYS A 30 1.99 8.30 3.19
CA LYS A 30 3.09 7.40 3.54
C LYS A 30 3.18 6.24 2.58
N LEU A 31 2.07 5.87 1.97
CA LEU A 31 2.01 4.75 1.05
C LEU A 31 1.35 5.23 -0.24
N PRO A 32 2.09 5.30 -1.35
CA PRO A 32 1.49 5.72 -2.61
C PRO A 32 0.44 4.70 -3.06
N ALA A 33 -0.67 5.21 -3.56
CA ALA A 33 -1.73 4.37 -4.05
C ALA A 33 -2.34 5.00 -5.29
N ILE A 34 -2.89 4.15 -6.14
CA ILE A 34 -3.57 4.59 -7.35
C ILE A 34 -5.06 4.45 -7.11
N GLN A 35 -5.79 5.53 -7.32
CA GLN A 35 -7.24 5.49 -7.18
C GLN A 35 -7.85 5.10 -8.52
N ILE A 36 -8.57 3.99 -8.51
CA ILE A 36 -9.26 3.52 -9.69
C ILE A 36 -10.74 3.45 -9.34
N GLY A 37 -11.51 4.40 -9.87
CA GLY A 37 -12.89 4.51 -9.48
C GLY A 37 -13.02 4.83 -8.01
N LYS A 38 -13.69 3.97 -7.28
CA LYS A 38 -13.87 4.15 -5.84
C LYS A 38 -12.93 3.29 -5.02
N GLN A 39 -11.96 2.68 -5.67
CA GLN A 39 -11.07 1.77 -4.99
C GLN A 39 -9.63 2.23 -5.13
N TYR A 40 -8.82 1.81 -4.20
CA TYR A 40 -7.38 2.07 -4.26
C TYR A 40 -6.64 0.81 -4.63
N ARG A 41 -5.58 0.99 -5.38
CA ARG A 41 -4.66 -0.10 -5.71
C ARG A 41 -3.25 0.34 -5.38
N ILE A 42 -2.46 -0.57 -4.88
CA ILE A 42 -1.10 -0.28 -4.47
C ILE A 42 -0.16 -1.10 -5.35
N GLU A 43 0.79 -0.43 -5.98
CA GLU A 43 1.79 -1.12 -6.78
C GLU A 43 2.75 -1.86 -5.86
N GLU A 44 3.17 -3.03 -6.31
CA GLU A 44 4.12 -3.81 -5.54
C GLU A 44 5.42 -3.03 -5.33
N ASP A 45 5.85 -2.30 -6.35
CA ASP A 45 7.04 -1.47 -6.23
C ASP A 45 6.87 -0.42 -5.12
N ALA A 46 5.68 0.13 -5.00
CA ALA A 46 5.41 1.12 -3.97
C ALA A 46 5.54 0.52 -2.58
N LEU A 47 5.13 -0.74 -2.44
CA LEU A 47 5.27 -1.43 -1.17
C LEU A 47 6.74 -1.63 -0.81
N GLU A 48 7.56 -1.97 -1.79
CA GLU A 48 8.98 -2.12 -1.53
C GLU A 48 9.60 -0.82 -1.05
N GLN A 49 9.23 0.28 -1.69
CA GLN A 49 9.73 1.58 -1.27
C GLN A 49 9.26 1.92 0.14
N PHE A 50 8.00 1.62 0.42
CA PHE A 50 7.43 1.86 1.74
C PHE A 50 8.18 1.06 2.80
N GLU A 51 8.47 -0.20 2.51
CA GLU A 51 9.16 -1.06 3.46
C GLU A 51 10.58 -0.57 3.70
N LYS A 52 11.26 -0.14 2.64
CA LYS A 52 12.62 0.36 2.80
C LYS A 52 12.65 1.62 3.64
N ALA A 53 11.67 2.49 3.44
CA ALA A 53 11.62 3.72 4.23
C ALA A 53 11.28 3.43 5.67
N SER A 54 10.49 2.39 5.93
CA SER A 54 10.07 2.07 7.28
C SER A 54 11.09 1.27 8.05
N SER A 55 11.95 0.53 7.36
CA SER A 55 12.90 -0.34 8.05
C SER A 55 14.29 0.26 8.05
N THR A 56 14.36 1.52 8.35
CA THR A 56 15.66 2.16 8.52
C THR A 56 16.32 1.63 9.76
N LYS A 57 17.50 1.20 9.58
CA LYS A 57 18.29 0.70 10.70
C LYS A 57 19.67 1.28 10.64
#